data_a2ad08109158fcf88c3921d7b9b7709d
#
_entry.id   a2ad08109158fcf88c3921d7b9b7709d
#
_cell.length_a   1.000
_cell.length_b   1.000
_cell.length_c   1.000
_cell.angle_alpha   90.00
_cell.angle_beta   90.00
_cell.angle_gamma   90.00
#
_symmetry.space_group_name_H-M   'P 1'
#
loop_
_entity.id
_entity.type
_entity.pdbx_description
1 polymer ?
#
loop_
_entity_poly.entity_id
_entity_poly.type
_entity_poly.pdbx_seq_one_letter_code
_entity_poly.pdbx_strand_id
1 'polypeptide(L)'
;RTSRRQRQMCIRDRLYVGDYKKGELDVKIFNREWWGLFEQDNISYIRKVTLRLDKLEPDIQYDWQYRVSVDDYKNCIILFTGLDLTEREINYFTDNHIIRNNEDFTFEFGPYHTFLNSELKKTESIGEILRRDYSIYLNYKSNKKLTTQELFLFPCYGEELLISLIWAGDLDNDGKTDFIIQIPTPPNNEMGDSSGLFLSSKADSEELVKLVAYFISTGC
;
A
#
# COMPACT_ATOMS: atom_id res chain seq x y z
N ARG A 1 -17.64 10.24 -7.98
CA ARG A 1 -17.55 11.30 -6.92
C ARG A 1 -16.87 10.65 -5.73
N THR A 2 -15.55 10.65 -5.66
CA THR A 2 -14.80 10.33 -4.45
C THR A 2 -15.24 11.29 -3.36
N SER A 3 -15.76 10.76 -2.26
CA SER A 3 -16.31 11.59 -1.19
C SER A 3 -15.19 12.50 -0.65
N ARG A 4 -15.54 13.74 -0.28
CA ARG A 4 -14.62 14.71 0.35
C ARG A 4 -13.95 14.16 1.62
N ARG A 5 -14.48 13.09 2.23
CA ARG A 5 -13.91 12.44 3.42
C ARG A 5 -12.66 11.60 3.13
N GLN A 6 -12.49 11.06 1.91
CA GLN A 6 -11.26 10.33 1.53
C GLN A 6 -10.04 11.25 1.38
N ARG A 7 -10.22 12.56 1.20
CA ARG A 7 -9.11 13.53 1.08
C ARG A 7 -8.43 13.91 2.39
N GLN A 8 -8.90 13.42 3.53
CA GLN A 8 -8.37 13.76 4.86
C GLN A 8 -7.63 12.62 5.54
N MET A 9 -7.43 11.48 4.87
CA MET A 9 -6.54 10.44 5.39
C MET A 9 -5.10 10.87 5.16
N CYS A 10 -4.48 11.18 6.28
CA CYS A 10 -3.16 11.80 6.32
C CYS A 10 -2.09 10.86 5.75
N ILE A 11 -1.36 11.34 4.75
CA ILE A 11 -0.04 10.87 4.28
C ILE A 11 0.98 10.64 5.44
N ARG A 12 0.59 10.90 6.69
CA ARG A 12 1.46 11.02 7.88
C ARG A 12 1.57 9.79 8.75
N ASP A 13 0.81 8.73 8.46
CA ASP A 13 0.72 7.59 9.39
C ASP A 13 1.48 6.35 8.90
N ARG A 14 2.34 6.53 7.87
CA ARG A 14 3.10 5.46 7.26
C ARG A 14 4.43 5.97 6.68
N LEU A 15 5.49 5.15 6.80
CA LEU A 15 6.82 5.41 6.26
C LEU A 15 7.45 4.14 5.69
N TYR A 16 8.42 4.32 4.80
CA TYR A 16 9.40 3.30 4.47
C TYR A 16 10.73 3.59 5.17
N VAL A 17 11.55 2.59 5.36
CA VAL A 17 12.97 2.80 5.67
C VAL A 17 13.67 3.30 4.41
N GLY A 18 14.50 4.31 4.52
CA GLY A 18 15.18 4.90 3.35
C GLY A 18 15.45 6.38 3.46
N ASP A 19 15.84 6.96 2.35
CA ASP A 19 16.24 8.36 2.25
C ASP A 19 15.07 9.24 1.78
N TYR A 20 14.99 10.44 2.33
CA TYR A 20 13.89 11.39 2.12
C TYR A 20 14.43 12.77 1.76
N LYS A 21 13.75 13.43 0.83
CA LYS A 21 14.04 14.81 0.42
C LYS A 21 13.52 15.81 1.44
N LYS A 22 13.97 17.05 1.28
CA LYS A 22 13.47 18.17 2.09
C LYS A 22 11.96 18.32 1.93
N GLY A 23 11.25 18.32 3.06
CA GLY A 23 9.78 18.53 3.10
C GLY A 23 8.94 17.25 2.94
N GLU A 24 9.52 16.09 2.62
CA GLU A 24 8.81 14.81 2.57
C GLU A 24 8.49 14.26 3.96
N LEU A 25 9.32 14.59 4.97
CA LEU A 25 9.11 14.15 6.35
C LEU A 25 8.64 15.30 7.24
N ASP A 26 7.58 15.03 8.02
CA ASP A 26 7.26 15.84 9.19
C ASP A 26 7.99 15.24 10.41
N VAL A 27 9.07 15.89 10.85
CA VAL A 27 9.88 15.39 11.99
C VAL A 27 9.08 15.19 13.29
N LYS A 28 7.90 15.77 13.42
CA LYS A 28 7.04 15.59 14.59
C LYS A 28 6.48 14.17 14.70
N ILE A 29 6.45 13.42 13.60
CA ILE A 29 5.97 12.04 13.60
C ILE A 29 6.87 11.09 14.40
N PHE A 30 8.16 11.42 14.58
CA PHE A 30 9.12 10.58 15.31
C PHE A 30 8.82 10.46 16.81
N ASN A 31 7.98 11.31 17.35
CA ASN A 31 7.53 11.24 18.75
C ASN A 31 6.34 10.29 18.98
N ARG A 32 5.87 9.62 17.92
CA ARG A 32 4.75 8.67 17.99
C ARG A 32 5.25 7.26 18.24
N GLU A 33 4.33 6.38 18.65
CA GLU A 33 4.56 4.95 18.66
C GLU A 33 4.52 4.43 17.20
N TRP A 34 5.53 3.65 16.84
CA TRP A 34 5.65 3.07 15.50
C TRP A 34 5.66 1.56 15.54
N TRP A 35 5.05 0.97 14.52
CA TRP A 35 5.04 -0.45 14.24
C TRP A 35 5.76 -0.70 12.94
N GLY A 36 6.53 -1.79 12.88
CA GLY A 36 7.14 -2.27 11.64
C GLY A 36 6.57 -3.62 11.25
N LEU A 37 6.24 -3.77 9.97
CA LEU A 37 5.98 -5.04 9.34
C LEU A 37 7.28 -5.54 8.72
N PHE A 38 7.67 -6.74 9.07
CA PHE A 38 8.93 -7.36 8.65
C PHE A 38 8.67 -8.69 7.97
N GLU A 39 9.61 -9.09 7.11
CA GLU A 39 9.64 -10.41 6.50
C GLU A 39 11.06 -10.96 6.56
N GLN A 40 11.21 -12.14 7.13
CA GLN A 40 12.46 -12.87 7.20
C GLN A 40 12.19 -14.38 7.11
N ASP A 41 12.95 -15.08 6.28
CA ASP A 41 12.90 -16.55 6.16
C ASP A 41 11.48 -17.09 5.89
N ASN A 42 10.69 -16.39 5.09
CA ASN A 42 9.28 -16.65 4.80
C ASN A 42 8.35 -16.56 6.03
N ILE A 43 8.75 -15.80 7.03
CA ILE A 43 7.93 -15.45 8.17
C ILE A 43 7.68 -13.95 8.13
N SER A 44 6.43 -13.54 8.18
CA SER A 44 6.05 -12.15 8.37
C SER A 44 5.70 -11.91 9.83
N TYR A 45 6.17 -10.79 10.38
CA TYR A 45 5.89 -10.43 11.76
C TYR A 45 5.76 -8.92 11.93
N ILE A 46 4.99 -8.54 12.94
CA ILE A 46 4.82 -7.15 13.33
C ILE A 46 5.37 -6.92 14.74
N ARG A 47 6.09 -5.83 14.90
CA ARG A 47 6.60 -5.41 16.22
C ARG A 47 6.69 -3.90 16.36
N LYS A 48 6.72 -3.43 17.59
CA LYS A 48 7.04 -2.04 17.89
C LYS A 48 8.48 -1.74 17.51
N VAL A 49 8.69 -0.53 16.99
CA VAL A 49 10.01 -0.07 16.55
C VAL A 49 10.30 1.34 17.05
N THR A 50 11.58 1.61 17.23
CA THR A 50 12.08 2.97 17.44
C THR A 50 12.68 3.46 16.15
N LEU A 51 12.13 4.55 15.62
CA LEU A 51 12.66 5.18 14.43
C LEU A 51 13.96 5.90 14.76
N ARG A 52 14.94 5.78 13.86
CA ARG A 52 16.14 6.60 13.83
C ARG A 52 16.06 7.55 12.65
N LEU A 53 16.41 8.80 12.89
CA LEU A 53 16.46 9.84 11.88
C LEU A 53 17.89 10.37 11.83
N ASP A 54 18.58 10.06 10.76
CA ASP A 54 19.92 10.57 10.50
C ASP A 54 19.82 11.69 9.47
N LYS A 55 20.47 12.83 9.76
CA LYS A 55 20.64 13.88 8.78
C LYS A 55 21.76 13.51 7.83
N LEU A 56 21.48 13.56 6.54
CA LEU A 56 22.47 13.25 5.52
C LEU A 56 23.28 14.49 5.17
N GLU A 57 24.55 14.26 4.81
CA GLU A 57 25.37 15.30 4.20
C GLU A 57 24.79 15.66 2.82
N PRO A 58 24.85 16.93 2.42
CA PRO A 58 24.36 17.36 1.13
C PRO A 58 25.06 16.60 0.00
N ASP A 59 24.27 15.93 -0.84
CA ASP A 59 24.75 15.30 -2.07
C ASP A 59 24.43 16.24 -3.24
N ILE A 60 25.39 16.38 -4.16
CA ILE A 60 25.24 17.25 -5.35
C ILE A 60 24.27 16.62 -6.35
N GLN A 61 24.11 15.33 -6.32
CA GLN A 61 23.30 14.56 -7.29
C GLN A 61 21.85 14.38 -6.83
N TYR A 62 21.65 14.23 -5.51
CA TYR A 62 20.34 13.95 -4.93
C TYR A 62 20.07 14.90 -3.77
N ASP A 63 18.87 15.49 -3.73
CA ASP A 63 18.44 16.41 -2.66
C ASP A 63 17.95 15.63 -1.41
N TRP A 64 18.68 14.55 -1.06
CA TRP A 64 18.40 13.77 0.13
C TRP A 64 18.81 14.54 1.38
N GLN A 65 17.92 14.61 2.35
CA GLN A 65 18.16 15.34 3.57
C GLN A 65 18.17 14.46 4.82
N TYR A 66 17.38 13.42 4.82
CA TYR A 66 17.20 12.57 5.98
C TYR A 66 17.18 11.09 5.58
N ARG A 67 17.69 10.25 6.47
CA ARG A 67 17.54 8.79 6.41
C ARG A 67 16.69 8.31 7.58
N VAL A 68 15.61 7.60 7.28
CA VAL A 68 14.81 6.87 8.25
C VAL A 68 15.27 5.43 8.31
N SER A 69 15.59 4.96 9.51
CA SER A 69 15.98 3.57 9.72
C SER A 69 15.36 3.03 11.02
N VAL A 70 15.35 1.71 11.12
CA VAL A 70 15.00 0.93 12.31
C VAL A 70 16.03 -0.18 12.50
N ASP A 71 16.02 -0.80 13.68
CA ASP A 71 16.75 -2.05 13.85
C ASP A 71 16.17 -3.08 12.88
N ASP A 72 17.04 -3.86 12.22
CA ASP A 72 16.65 -4.85 11.21
C ASP A 72 15.96 -4.24 9.96
N TYR A 73 16.44 -3.07 9.54
CA TYR A 73 15.84 -2.31 8.42
C TYR A 73 15.79 -3.07 7.11
N LYS A 74 16.68 -4.07 6.90
CA LYS A 74 16.73 -4.86 5.66
C LYS A 74 15.51 -5.73 5.44
N ASN A 75 14.90 -6.18 6.54
CA ASN A 75 13.71 -7.04 6.54
C ASN A 75 12.42 -6.24 6.73
N CYS A 76 12.51 -4.92 6.91
CA CYS A 76 11.36 -4.06 7.11
C CYS A 76 10.65 -3.77 5.79
N ILE A 77 9.40 -4.23 5.66
CA ILE A 77 8.55 -3.95 4.50
C ILE A 77 8.01 -2.53 4.60
N ILE A 78 7.49 -2.15 5.78
CA ILE A 78 6.80 -0.89 5.97
C ILE A 78 6.65 -0.54 7.45
N LEU A 79 6.50 0.76 7.73
CA LEU A 79 6.30 1.33 9.06
C LEU A 79 4.92 1.98 9.16
N PHE A 80 4.25 1.77 10.30
CA PHE A 80 2.93 2.34 10.60
C PHE A 80 2.90 3.05 11.94
N THR A 81 2.03 4.04 12.06
CA THR A 81 1.65 4.66 13.33
C THR A 81 0.13 4.82 13.40
N GLY A 82 -0.41 4.97 14.60
CA GLY A 82 -1.85 5.19 14.81
C GLY A 82 -2.74 3.95 14.69
N LEU A 83 -2.14 2.75 14.62
CA LEU A 83 -2.85 1.47 14.66
C LEU A 83 -2.67 0.83 16.04
N ASP A 84 -3.73 0.21 16.53
CA ASP A 84 -3.70 -0.60 17.76
C ASP A 84 -3.36 -2.04 17.38
N LEU A 85 -2.08 -2.38 17.49
CA LEU A 85 -1.53 -3.65 17.03
C LEU A 85 -0.87 -4.39 18.21
N THR A 86 -0.64 -5.69 18.02
CA THR A 86 0.05 -6.56 18.97
C THR A 86 1.23 -7.24 18.28
N GLU A 87 2.38 -7.30 18.93
CA GLU A 87 3.57 -7.99 18.41
C GLU A 87 3.27 -9.47 18.20
N ARG A 88 3.50 -9.95 16.97
CA ARG A 88 3.22 -11.35 16.60
C ARG A 88 3.75 -11.71 15.23
N GLU A 89 3.84 -12.99 14.98
CA GLU A 89 3.95 -13.55 13.64
C GLU A 89 2.60 -13.45 12.93
N ILE A 90 2.63 -13.30 11.62
CA ILE A 90 1.45 -13.15 10.77
C ILE A 90 1.50 -14.20 9.67
N ASN A 91 0.40 -14.95 9.53
CA ASN A 91 0.19 -15.71 8.32
C ASN A 91 -0.02 -14.74 7.16
N TYR A 92 0.73 -14.89 6.10
CA TYR A 92 0.75 -13.92 5.03
C TYR A 92 0.96 -14.56 3.66
N PHE A 93 0.64 -13.78 2.65
CA PHE A 93 0.99 -14.03 1.27
C PHE A 93 1.77 -12.84 0.74
N THR A 94 2.94 -13.09 0.17
CA THR A 94 3.71 -12.10 -0.57
C THR A 94 4.30 -12.77 -1.80
N ASP A 95 4.08 -12.18 -2.95
CA ASP A 95 4.63 -12.67 -4.22
C ASP A 95 5.00 -11.49 -5.12
N ASN A 96 4.87 -10.27 -4.61
CA ASN A 96 5.08 -9.06 -5.39
C ASN A 96 4.40 -9.14 -6.78
N HIS A 97 3.18 -9.71 -6.75
CA HIS A 97 2.47 -10.11 -7.96
C HIS A 97 1.90 -8.89 -8.69
N ILE A 98 2.17 -8.81 -9.99
CA ILE A 98 1.60 -7.78 -10.84
C ILE A 98 0.18 -8.20 -11.26
N ILE A 99 -0.80 -7.42 -10.88
CA ILE A 99 -2.20 -7.60 -11.27
C ILE A 99 -2.35 -7.10 -12.72
N ARG A 100 -2.55 -8.03 -13.65
CA ARG A 100 -2.74 -7.70 -15.06
C ARG A 100 -4.20 -7.49 -15.40
N ASN A 101 -4.45 -6.78 -16.51
CA ASN A 101 -5.81 -6.58 -17.00
C ASN A 101 -6.46 -7.92 -17.40
N ASN A 102 -7.71 -8.13 -16.95
CA ASN A 102 -8.50 -9.34 -17.17
C ASN A 102 -7.88 -10.64 -16.59
N GLU A 103 -6.99 -10.52 -15.62
CA GLU A 103 -6.43 -11.64 -14.87
C GLU A 103 -6.97 -11.62 -13.45
N ASP A 104 -7.45 -12.77 -12.97
CA ASP A 104 -7.80 -12.96 -11.57
C ASP A 104 -6.56 -13.41 -10.82
N PHE A 105 -6.05 -12.57 -9.96
CA PHE A 105 -5.00 -12.97 -9.03
C PHE A 105 -5.61 -13.52 -7.76
N THR A 106 -5.51 -14.83 -7.60
CA THR A 106 -6.13 -15.58 -6.50
C THR A 106 -5.12 -15.90 -5.41
N PHE A 107 -5.53 -15.72 -4.17
CA PHE A 107 -4.81 -16.18 -2.99
C PHE A 107 -5.80 -16.69 -1.95
N GLU A 108 -5.37 -17.69 -1.19
CA GLU A 108 -6.20 -18.26 -0.14
C GLU A 108 -5.73 -17.75 1.21
N PHE A 109 -6.62 -17.09 1.92
CA PHE A 109 -6.37 -16.60 3.26
C PHE A 109 -7.64 -16.71 4.10
N GLY A 110 -7.53 -17.38 5.24
CA GLY A 110 -8.68 -17.61 6.13
C GLY A 110 -9.79 -18.45 5.47
N PRO A 111 -11.07 -18.20 5.81
CA PRO A 111 -12.19 -19.02 5.33
C PRO A 111 -12.69 -18.61 3.94
N TYR A 112 -12.08 -17.60 3.31
CA TYR A 112 -12.53 -17.03 2.05
C TYR A 112 -11.56 -17.33 0.94
N HIS A 113 -12.10 -17.70 -0.22
CA HIS A 113 -11.35 -17.64 -1.47
C HIS A 113 -11.32 -16.20 -1.93
N THR A 114 -10.15 -15.58 -1.85
CA THR A 114 -9.94 -14.16 -2.10
C THR A 114 -9.21 -13.97 -3.41
N PHE A 115 -9.67 -13.04 -4.23
CA PHE A 115 -8.95 -12.68 -5.45
C PHE A 115 -9.06 -11.20 -5.77
N LEU A 116 -8.02 -10.69 -6.39
CA LEU A 116 -7.95 -9.35 -6.97
C LEU A 116 -8.04 -9.47 -8.48
N ASN A 117 -8.80 -8.58 -9.10
CA ASN A 117 -8.81 -8.46 -10.55
C ASN A 117 -8.91 -7.01 -10.99
N SER A 118 -8.55 -6.75 -12.24
CA SER A 118 -8.68 -5.45 -12.84
C SER A 118 -9.65 -5.48 -14.03
N GLU A 119 -10.35 -4.38 -14.23
CA GLU A 119 -11.25 -4.19 -15.36
C GLU A 119 -10.96 -2.86 -16.06
N LEU A 120 -10.81 -2.91 -17.38
CA LEU A 120 -10.71 -1.72 -18.21
C LEU A 120 -12.08 -1.03 -18.29
N LYS A 121 -12.20 0.19 -17.78
CA LYS A 121 -13.44 0.97 -17.78
C LYS A 121 -13.55 1.89 -18.96
N LYS A 122 -12.45 2.51 -19.38
CA LYS A 122 -12.45 3.52 -20.42
C LYS A 122 -11.12 3.55 -21.15
N THR A 123 -11.18 3.85 -22.43
CA THR A 123 -10.00 4.15 -23.25
C THR A 123 -10.24 5.47 -23.98
N GLU A 124 -9.29 6.39 -23.88
CA GLU A 124 -9.31 7.69 -24.56
C GLU A 124 -7.95 7.98 -25.19
N SER A 125 -7.94 8.64 -26.36
CA SER A 125 -6.72 9.20 -26.95
C SER A 125 -6.62 10.67 -26.57
N ILE A 126 -5.52 11.07 -25.94
CA ILE A 126 -5.21 12.45 -25.59
C ILE A 126 -3.96 12.83 -26.40
N GLY A 127 -4.18 13.39 -27.59
CA GLY A 127 -3.10 13.56 -28.58
C GLY A 127 -2.53 12.22 -29.00
N GLU A 128 -1.23 12.02 -28.85
CA GLU A 128 -0.54 10.77 -29.16
C GLU A 128 -0.54 9.77 -27.97
N ILE A 129 -1.05 10.18 -26.81
CA ILE A 129 -1.03 9.37 -25.60
C ILE A 129 -2.36 8.62 -25.46
N LEU A 130 -2.29 7.31 -25.27
CA LEU A 130 -3.43 6.48 -24.94
C LEU A 130 -3.62 6.43 -23.43
N ARG A 131 -4.76 6.95 -22.96
CA ARG A 131 -5.20 6.85 -21.58
C ARG A 131 -6.19 5.71 -21.44
N ARG A 132 -5.95 4.84 -20.46
CA ARG A 132 -6.86 3.77 -20.05
C ARG A 132 -7.22 3.93 -18.59
N ASP A 133 -8.49 3.91 -18.27
CA ASP A 133 -8.97 3.94 -16.88
C ASP A 133 -9.28 2.51 -16.44
N TYR A 134 -8.65 2.05 -15.36
CA TYR A 134 -8.84 0.72 -14.78
C TYR A 134 -9.46 0.81 -13.40
N SER A 135 -10.39 -0.09 -13.10
CA SER A 135 -10.84 -0.37 -11.74
C SER A 135 -10.20 -1.64 -11.21
N ILE A 136 -9.79 -1.59 -9.94
CA ILE A 136 -9.31 -2.76 -9.20
C ILE A 136 -10.38 -3.21 -8.23
N TYR A 137 -10.66 -4.50 -8.27
CA TYR A 137 -11.69 -5.12 -7.46
C TYR A 137 -11.08 -6.14 -6.50
N LEU A 138 -11.57 -6.13 -5.27
CA LEU A 138 -11.40 -7.21 -4.31
C LEU A 138 -12.66 -8.06 -4.30
N ASN A 139 -12.47 -9.37 -4.34
CA ASN A 139 -13.53 -10.35 -4.36
C ASN A 139 -13.35 -11.37 -3.26
N TYR A 140 -14.40 -11.57 -2.45
CA TYR A 140 -14.49 -12.66 -1.48
C TYR A 140 -15.56 -13.63 -1.93
N LYS A 141 -15.13 -14.87 -2.20
CA LYS A 141 -16.01 -15.97 -2.60
C LYS A 141 -16.16 -16.95 -1.45
N SER A 142 -17.37 -17.10 -0.95
CA SER A 142 -17.77 -18.20 -0.08
C SER A 142 -18.61 -19.21 -0.88
N ASN A 143 -18.91 -20.38 -0.28
CA ASN A 143 -19.70 -21.42 -0.93
C ASN A 143 -21.07 -20.95 -1.48
N LYS A 144 -21.59 -19.83 -1.03
CA LYS A 144 -22.94 -19.35 -1.36
C LYS A 144 -23.00 -17.93 -1.91
N LYS A 145 -21.92 -17.14 -1.83
CA LYS A 145 -21.96 -15.71 -2.16
C LYS A 145 -20.61 -15.22 -2.66
N LEU A 146 -20.64 -14.47 -3.74
CA LEU A 146 -19.55 -13.59 -4.17
C LEU A 146 -19.86 -12.19 -3.67
N THR A 147 -18.92 -11.58 -2.97
CA THR A 147 -18.97 -10.18 -2.57
C THR A 147 -17.80 -9.47 -3.24
N THR A 148 -18.09 -8.39 -3.94
CA THR A 148 -17.13 -7.62 -4.72
C THR A 148 -17.09 -6.18 -4.23
N GLN A 149 -15.90 -5.63 -4.06
CA GLN A 149 -15.67 -4.22 -3.74
C GLN A 149 -14.73 -3.61 -4.77
N GLU A 150 -15.10 -2.47 -5.34
CA GLU A 150 -14.15 -1.64 -6.08
C GLU A 150 -13.23 -0.93 -5.08
N LEU A 151 -11.92 -1.23 -5.15
CA LEU A 151 -10.94 -0.63 -4.26
C LEU A 151 -10.59 0.79 -4.72
N PHE A 152 -10.32 0.95 -6.01
CA PHE A 152 -10.03 2.24 -6.62
C PHE A 152 -10.11 2.18 -8.15
N LEU A 153 -10.39 3.35 -8.72
CA LEU A 153 -10.33 3.63 -10.15
C LEU A 153 -9.13 4.55 -10.41
N PHE A 154 -8.29 4.22 -11.38
CA PHE A 154 -7.15 5.06 -11.71
C PHE A 154 -6.90 5.11 -13.22
N PRO A 155 -6.38 6.25 -13.71
CA PRO A 155 -5.95 6.39 -15.09
C PRO A 155 -4.54 5.81 -15.26
N CYS A 156 -4.37 4.97 -16.28
CA CYS A 156 -3.09 4.48 -16.74
C CYS A 156 -2.75 5.13 -18.07
N TYR A 157 -1.53 5.64 -18.20
CA TYR A 157 -1.03 6.28 -19.40
C TYR A 157 0.07 5.40 -20.00
N GLY A 158 -0.17 4.88 -21.19
CA GLY A 158 0.72 3.93 -21.85
C GLY A 158 0.10 2.55 -22.02
N GLU A 159 0.94 1.53 -22.12
CA GLU A 159 0.50 0.23 -22.60
C GLU A 159 0.10 -0.77 -21.51
N GLU A 160 0.64 -0.68 -20.29
CA GLU A 160 0.45 -1.69 -19.27
C GLU A 160 -0.02 -1.15 -17.92
N LEU A 161 -0.90 -1.93 -17.30
CA LEU A 161 -1.29 -1.78 -15.92
C LEU A 161 -0.21 -2.40 -15.04
N LEU A 162 0.46 -1.58 -14.22
CA LEU A 162 1.48 -2.03 -13.27
C LEU A 162 0.99 -1.79 -11.84
N ILE A 163 0.11 -2.65 -11.37
CA ILE A 163 -0.30 -2.68 -9.96
C ILE A 163 0.25 -3.94 -9.34
N SER A 164 0.94 -3.81 -8.22
CA SER A 164 1.50 -4.96 -7.51
C SER A 164 0.83 -5.13 -6.16
N LEU A 165 0.46 -6.36 -5.84
CA LEU A 165 0.19 -6.76 -4.46
C LEU A 165 1.53 -6.94 -3.77
N ILE A 166 1.87 -6.03 -2.85
CA ILE A 166 3.14 -6.08 -2.11
C ILE A 166 3.05 -7.11 -0.98
N TRP A 167 1.91 -7.13 -0.29
CA TRP A 167 1.70 -7.99 0.87
C TRP A 167 0.20 -8.21 1.12
N ALA A 168 -0.17 -9.39 1.60
CA ALA A 168 -1.51 -9.70 2.10
C ALA A 168 -1.40 -10.59 3.34
N GLY A 169 -2.20 -10.33 4.36
CA GLY A 169 -2.22 -11.08 5.60
C GLY A 169 -3.23 -10.46 6.57
N ASP A 170 -3.33 -11.02 7.77
CA ASP A 170 -4.16 -10.47 8.83
C ASP A 170 -3.30 -9.59 9.73
N LEU A 171 -3.21 -8.30 9.42
CA LEU A 171 -2.30 -7.36 10.10
C LEU A 171 -2.77 -7.03 11.53
N ASP A 172 -4.05 -6.93 11.76
CA ASP A 172 -4.63 -6.47 13.02
C ASP A 172 -5.37 -7.57 13.81
N ASN A 173 -5.27 -8.82 13.34
CA ASN A 173 -5.79 -10.02 14.00
C ASN A 173 -7.32 -10.08 14.10
N ASP A 174 -8.01 -9.61 13.08
CA ASP A 174 -9.47 -9.71 12.99
C ASP A 174 -9.93 -10.99 12.26
N GLY A 175 -9.01 -11.83 11.79
CA GLY A 175 -9.25 -13.10 11.09
C GLY A 175 -9.58 -12.92 9.61
N LYS A 176 -9.41 -11.73 9.05
CA LYS A 176 -9.64 -11.44 7.64
C LYS A 176 -8.37 -10.91 6.97
N THR A 177 -8.43 -10.72 5.67
CA THR A 177 -7.27 -10.30 4.90
C THR A 177 -7.15 -8.79 4.80
N ASP A 178 -5.97 -8.29 5.11
CA ASP A 178 -5.50 -6.93 4.89
C ASP A 178 -4.50 -6.91 3.75
N PHE A 179 -4.29 -5.75 3.11
CA PHE A 179 -3.43 -5.67 1.92
C PHE A 179 -2.54 -4.44 1.92
N ILE A 180 -1.35 -4.62 1.34
CA ILE A 180 -0.53 -3.52 0.85
C ILE A 180 -0.45 -3.64 -0.66
N ILE A 181 -1.00 -2.65 -1.36
CA ILE A 181 -1.02 -2.62 -2.82
C ILE A 181 -0.24 -1.41 -3.30
N GLN A 182 0.68 -1.61 -4.23
CA GLN A 182 1.30 -0.52 -4.97
C GLN A 182 0.27 0.08 -5.92
N ILE A 183 0.12 1.38 -5.87
CA ILE A 183 -0.83 2.15 -6.68
C ILE A 183 -0.01 3.03 -7.61
N PRO A 184 -0.25 3.01 -8.92
CA PRO A 184 0.47 3.86 -9.84
C PRO A 184 0.31 5.33 -9.50
N THR A 185 1.40 6.07 -9.55
CA THR A 185 1.36 7.53 -9.41
C THR A 185 0.80 8.17 -10.69
N PRO A 186 -0.02 9.21 -10.59
CA PRO A 186 -0.46 9.96 -11.76
C PRO A 186 0.73 10.54 -12.53
N PRO A 187 0.65 10.59 -13.87
CA PRO A 187 1.78 10.96 -14.74
C PRO A 187 2.30 12.39 -14.57
N ASN A 188 1.59 13.22 -13.82
CA ASN A 188 2.01 14.61 -13.54
C ASN A 188 2.84 14.73 -12.25
N ASN A 189 3.01 13.64 -11.51
CA ASN A 189 3.94 13.60 -10.39
C ASN A 189 5.23 12.96 -10.87
N GLU A 190 6.35 13.58 -10.52
CA GLU A 190 7.68 13.02 -10.71
C GLU A 190 7.67 11.56 -10.28
N MET A 191 8.27 10.69 -11.09
CA MET A 191 8.21 9.23 -10.95
C MET A 191 8.50 8.81 -9.52
N GLY A 192 7.48 8.42 -8.79
CA GLY A 192 7.56 7.93 -7.43
C GLY A 192 6.65 6.72 -7.25
N ASP A 193 6.97 5.90 -6.27
CA ASP A 193 6.11 4.79 -5.89
C ASP A 193 5.03 5.26 -4.93
N SER A 194 3.81 4.84 -5.16
CA SER A 194 2.74 5.01 -4.20
C SER A 194 2.17 3.66 -3.79
N SER A 195 1.72 3.58 -2.56
CA SER A 195 1.10 2.36 -2.07
C SER A 195 0.07 2.63 -1.00
N GLY A 196 -0.96 1.80 -0.96
CA GLY A 196 -2.06 1.85 -0.02
C GLY A 196 -2.07 0.67 0.93
N LEU A 197 -2.35 0.94 2.22
CA LEU A 197 -2.70 -0.08 3.19
C LEU A 197 -4.22 -0.14 3.32
N PHE A 198 -4.77 -1.32 3.15
CA PHE A 198 -6.18 -1.61 3.28
C PHE A 198 -6.40 -2.55 4.46
N LEU A 199 -7.25 -2.17 5.42
CA LEU A 199 -7.60 -3.00 6.57
C LEU A 199 -9.06 -3.43 6.51
N SER A 200 -9.29 -4.71 6.80
CA SER A 200 -10.62 -5.32 6.90
C SER A 200 -11.39 -4.87 8.14
N SER A 201 -10.70 -4.69 9.28
CA SER A 201 -11.32 -4.25 10.54
C SER A 201 -11.84 -2.82 10.51
N LYS A 202 -11.39 -2.03 9.54
CA LYS A 202 -11.82 -0.62 9.37
C LYS A 202 -12.88 -0.46 8.28
N ALA A 203 -13.27 -1.56 7.62
CA ALA A 203 -14.31 -1.57 6.61
C ALA A 203 -15.66 -1.14 7.18
N ASP A 204 -16.39 -0.34 6.41
CA ASP A 204 -17.78 -0.02 6.72
C ASP A 204 -18.68 -1.24 6.35
N SER A 205 -19.97 -1.20 6.72
CA SER A 205 -20.87 -2.37 6.60
C SER A 205 -21.02 -2.94 5.19
N GLU A 206 -20.72 -2.15 4.16
CA GLU A 206 -20.82 -2.54 2.75
C GLU A 206 -19.45 -2.75 2.09
N GLU A 207 -18.36 -2.60 2.85
CA GLU A 207 -17.00 -2.75 2.39
C GLU A 207 -16.39 -4.07 2.88
N LEU A 208 -15.43 -4.60 2.15
CA LEU A 208 -14.59 -5.73 2.57
C LEU A 208 -13.33 -5.25 3.28
N VAL A 209 -12.77 -4.15 2.80
CA VAL A 209 -11.58 -3.49 3.35
C VAL A 209 -11.70 -1.97 3.18
N LYS A 210 -10.95 -1.22 3.97
CA LYS A 210 -10.87 0.23 3.88
C LYS A 210 -9.43 0.69 3.72
N LEU A 211 -9.19 1.62 2.79
CA LEU A 211 -7.91 2.30 2.67
C LEU A 211 -7.67 3.15 3.91
N VAL A 212 -6.70 2.77 4.74
CA VAL A 212 -6.40 3.42 6.02
C VAL A 212 -5.14 4.27 5.99
N ALA A 213 -4.20 3.94 5.10
CA ALA A 213 -3.01 4.74 4.90
C ALA A 213 -2.59 4.72 3.43
N TYR A 214 -2.09 5.86 2.95
CA TYR A 214 -1.60 6.03 1.59
C TYR A 214 -0.23 6.72 1.64
N PHE A 215 0.73 6.19 0.92
CA PHE A 215 2.07 6.74 0.82
C PHE A 215 2.40 7.08 -0.64
N ILE A 216 3.06 8.20 -0.83
CA ILE A 216 3.67 8.58 -2.11
C ILE A 216 5.12 8.88 -1.82
N SER A 217 6.05 8.17 -2.46
CA SER A 217 7.44 8.61 -2.56
C SER A 217 7.57 9.51 -3.78
N THR A 218 8.30 10.58 -3.66
CA THR A 218 8.73 11.33 -4.84
C THR A 218 9.99 10.65 -5.35
N GLY A 219 9.88 9.96 -6.48
CA GLY A 219 11.01 9.29 -7.11
C GLY A 219 12.17 10.22 -7.46
N CYS A 220 13.32 9.61 -7.72
CA CYS A 220 14.51 10.29 -8.21
C CYS A 220 14.36 10.63 -9.68
#